data_3ae80fab3c566c94f7182e51ba20e2c2
#
_entry.id   3ae80fab3c566c94f7182e51ba20e2c2
#
_cell.length_a   1.000
_cell.length_b   1.000
_cell.length_c   1.000
_cell.angle_alpha   90.00
_cell.angle_beta   90.00
_cell.angle_gamma   90.00
#
_symmetry.space_group_name_H-M   'P 1'
#
loop_
_entity.id
_entity.type
_entity.pdbx_description
1 polymer ?
#
loop_
_entity_poly.entity_id
_entity_poly.type
_entity_poly.pdbx_seq_one_letter_code
_entity_poly.pdbx_strand_id
1 'polypeptide(L)'
;MLGRALIWRVAALTLLCTLGAGCVSLKPVVLDRKTQLENQILGAFQRLEDDLILASSVRGERAEPKLTPLQREALEAMMLREFIRDDVEELKTKQLVGEGREGQLVVLSQPGEEPEAKRVKGLVDQENGCRKVIVQRVIGSSRELSEKDLPLVQQLFYRLNVQTARPGDRVQQENGAWTTVSR
;
A
#
# COMPACT_ATOMS: atom_id res chain seq x y z
N MET A 1 -74.62 16.64 -13.17
CA MET A 1 -73.36 16.82 -13.92
C MET A 1 -72.08 16.68 -13.05
N LEU A 2 -72.16 16.27 -11.77
CA LEU A 2 -71.00 16.13 -10.90
C LEU A 2 -70.27 14.78 -10.97
N GLY A 3 -70.86 13.73 -11.53
CA GLY A 3 -70.27 12.38 -11.51
C GLY A 3 -69.10 12.16 -12.48
N ARG A 4 -69.03 12.88 -13.58
CA ARG A 4 -68.00 12.65 -14.61
C ARG A 4 -66.63 13.26 -14.28
N ALA A 5 -66.66 14.36 -13.55
CA ALA A 5 -65.40 15.05 -13.14
C ALA A 5 -64.64 14.28 -12.01
N LEU A 6 -65.37 13.53 -11.20
CA LEU A 6 -64.78 12.73 -10.08
C LEU A 6 -64.06 11.50 -10.62
N ILE A 7 -64.61 10.84 -11.63
CA ILE A 7 -64.02 9.63 -12.26
C ILE A 7 -62.70 9.95 -12.96
N TRP A 8 -62.62 11.11 -13.63
CA TRP A 8 -61.39 11.53 -14.28
C TRP A 8 -60.29 11.90 -13.33
N ARG A 9 -60.61 12.44 -12.14
CA ARG A 9 -59.62 12.77 -11.08
C ARG A 9 -59.07 11.53 -10.41
N VAL A 10 -59.89 10.50 -10.23
CA VAL A 10 -59.40 9.22 -9.64
C VAL A 10 -58.56 8.46 -10.64
N ALA A 11 -58.90 8.46 -11.95
CA ALA A 11 -58.11 7.83 -13.00
C ALA A 11 -56.74 8.49 -13.19
N ALA A 12 -56.64 9.83 -13.02
CA ALA A 12 -55.38 10.56 -13.13
C ALA A 12 -54.46 10.30 -11.89
N LEU A 13 -55.03 10.09 -10.72
CA LEU A 13 -54.26 9.80 -9.50
C LEU A 13 -53.67 8.39 -9.49
N THR A 14 -54.40 7.41 -10.06
CA THR A 14 -53.93 6.01 -10.16
C THR A 14 -52.84 5.84 -11.22
N LEU A 15 -52.79 6.68 -12.26
CA LEU A 15 -51.77 6.61 -13.30
C LEU A 15 -50.44 7.20 -12.84
N LEU A 16 -50.43 8.08 -11.82
CA LEU A 16 -49.20 8.69 -11.29
C LEU A 16 -48.44 7.78 -10.33
N CYS A 17 -49.09 6.78 -9.75
CA CYS A 17 -48.47 5.82 -8.79
C CYS A 17 -47.72 4.65 -9.48
N THR A 18 -47.89 4.45 -10.79
CA THR A 18 -47.26 3.31 -11.48
C THR A 18 -45.90 3.59 -12.09
N LEU A 19 -45.40 4.84 -12.04
CA LEU A 19 -44.09 5.23 -12.60
C LEU A 19 -42.94 5.21 -11.63
N GLY A 20 -43.14 4.76 -10.37
CA GLY A 20 -42.14 4.83 -9.29
C GLY A 20 -41.43 3.52 -8.93
N ALA A 21 -41.76 2.38 -9.55
CA ALA A 21 -41.12 1.11 -9.22
C ALA A 21 -39.92 0.84 -10.18
N GLY A 22 -38.97 1.74 -10.22
CA GLY A 22 -37.64 1.45 -10.74
C GLY A 22 -36.94 0.49 -9.76
N CYS A 23 -37.02 -0.83 -10.01
CA CYS A 23 -36.16 -1.79 -9.32
C CYS A 23 -34.70 -1.44 -9.63
N VAL A 24 -34.03 -0.76 -8.70
CA VAL A 24 -32.57 -0.64 -8.72
C VAL A 24 -32.03 -2.04 -8.46
N SER A 25 -31.73 -2.77 -9.53
CA SER A 25 -31.04 -4.04 -9.47
C SER A 25 -29.59 -3.75 -9.06
N LEU A 26 -29.32 -3.74 -7.76
CA LEU A 26 -27.97 -3.77 -7.21
C LEU A 26 -27.37 -5.14 -7.57
N LYS A 27 -26.64 -5.21 -8.65
CA LYS A 27 -25.78 -6.37 -8.94
C LYS A 27 -24.72 -6.40 -7.83
N PRO A 28 -24.68 -7.46 -7.00
CA PRO A 28 -23.57 -7.59 -6.05
C PRO A 28 -22.29 -7.66 -6.87
N VAL A 29 -21.39 -6.70 -6.63
CA VAL A 29 -20.02 -6.78 -7.18
C VAL A 29 -19.35 -7.90 -6.40
N VAL A 30 -19.27 -9.09 -6.98
CA VAL A 30 -18.48 -10.19 -6.44
C VAL A 30 -17.03 -9.80 -6.68
N LEU A 31 -16.40 -9.19 -5.67
CA LEU A 31 -14.95 -9.00 -5.68
C LEU A 31 -14.28 -10.38 -5.70
N ASP A 32 -13.41 -10.59 -6.69
CA ASP A 32 -12.54 -11.76 -6.72
C ASP A 32 -11.70 -11.83 -5.42
N ARG A 33 -11.50 -13.04 -4.90
CA ARG A 33 -10.74 -13.28 -3.67
C ARG A 33 -9.35 -12.60 -3.71
N LYS A 34 -8.70 -12.60 -4.86
CA LYS A 34 -7.42 -11.93 -5.06
C LYS A 34 -7.53 -10.43 -4.78
N THR A 35 -8.54 -9.77 -5.36
CA THR A 35 -8.79 -8.33 -5.16
C THR A 35 -9.12 -8.01 -3.70
N GLN A 36 -9.83 -8.89 -2.99
CA GLN A 36 -10.12 -8.72 -1.56
C GLN A 36 -8.84 -8.78 -0.73
N LEU A 37 -7.96 -9.76 -0.98
CA LEU A 37 -6.67 -9.86 -0.30
C LEU A 37 -5.76 -8.69 -0.60
N GLU A 38 -5.69 -8.23 -1.86
CA GLU A 38 -4.94 -7.04 -2.24
C GLU A 38 -5.40 -5.80 -1.46
N ASN A 39 -6.72 -5.58 -1.37
CA ASN A 39 -7.28 -4.46 -0.60
C ASN A 39 -6.99 -4.57 0.90
N GLN A 40 -7.01 -5.76 1.47
CA GLN A 40 -6.64 -5.99 2.87
C GLN A 40 -5.17 -5.68 3.13
N ILE A 41 -4.28 -6.11 2.24
CA ILE A 41 -2.85 -5.86 2.33
C ILE A 41 -2.58 -4.36 2.23
N LEU A 42 -3.16 -3.67 1.23
CA LEU A 42 -3.02 -2.22 1.08
C LEU A 42 -3.56 -1.47 2.32
N GLY A 43 -4.71 -1.88 2.84
CA GLY A 43 -5.24 -1.31 4.09
C GLY A 43 -4.38 -1.60 5.32
N ALA A 44 -3.60 -2.69 5.33
CA ALA A 44 -2.65 -2.97 6.41
C ALA A 44 -1.41 -2.07 6.32
N PHE A 45 -0.90 -1.80 5.12
CA PHE A 45 0.17 -0.81 4.92
C PHE A 45 -0.28 0.59 5.34
N GLN A 46 -1.49 1.02 4.93
CA GLN A 46 -2.03 2.32 5.31
C GLN A 46 -2.14 2.49 6.82
N ARG A 47 -2.67 1.49 7.53
CA ARG A 47 -2.75 1.53 9.00
C ARG A 47 -1.38 1.65 9.66
N LEU A 48 -0.36 1.04 9.08
CA LEU A 48 1.01 1.14 9.59
C LEU A 48 1.58 2.56 9.42
N GLU A 49 1.28 3.21 8.29
CA GLU A 49 1.62 4.62 8.06
C GLU A 49 0.87 5.55 9.02
N ASP A 50 -0.42 5.31 9.26
CA ASP A 50 -1.22 6.05 10.23
C ASP A 50 -0.65 5.90 11.66
N ASP A 51 -0.26 4.68 12.07
CA ASP A 51 0.39 4.41 13.35
C ASP A 51 1.72 5.19 13.49
N LEU A 52 2.50 5.30 12.40
CA LEU A 52 3.75 6.09 12.39
C LEU A 52 3.47 7.59 12.59
N ILE A 53 2.48 8.12 11.88
CA ILE A 53 2.09 9.54 12.00
C ILE A 53 1.63 9.83 13.43
N LEU A 54 0.80 8.98 14.01
CA LEU A 54 0.35 9.11 15.39
C LEU A 54 1.51 9.08 16.39
N ALA A 55 2.42 8.11 16.25
CA ALA A 55 3.58 7.99 17.13
C ALA A 55 4.53 9.18 17.03
N SER A 56 4.70 9.77 15.84
CA SER A 56 5.53 10.95 15.63
C SER A 56 4.90 12.24 16.15
N SER A 57 3.57 12.32 16.20
CA SER A 57 2.83 13.51 16.65
C SER A 57 2.63 13.56 18.17
N VAL A 58 2.74 12.44 18.90
CA VAL A 58 2.52 12.38 20.36
C VAL A 58 3.82 12.75 21.11
N ARG A 59 4.31 13.97 20.95
CA ARG A 59 5.38 14.54 21.80
C ARG A 59 4.87 15.29 23.04
N GLY A 60 3.67 15.02 23.51
CA GLY A 60 3.10 15.68 24.69
C GLY A 60 2.13 14.76 25.44
N GLU A 61 2.38 14.58 26.74
CA GLU A 61 1.50 14.18 27.87
C GLU A 61 0.37 13.13 27.67
N ARG A 62 0.24 12.47 26.52
CA ARG A 62 -0.69 11.34 26.38
C ARG A 62 0.03 10.04 26.60
N ALA A 63 -0.63 9.15 27.36
CA ALA A 63 -0.16 7.79 27.60
C ALA A 63 0.27 7.15 26.27
N GLU A 64 1.51 6.65 26.22
CA GLU A 64 2.03 5.92 25.05
C GLU A 64 1.02 4.83 24.67
N PRO A 65 0.63 4.73 23.39
CA PRO A 65 -0.25 3.67 22.94
C PRO A 65 0.40 2.32 23.30
N LYS A 66 -0.36 1.42 23.92
CA LYS A 66 0.11 0.06 24.24
C LYS A 66 0.29 -0.73 22.95
N LEU A 67 1.43 -0.56 22.29
CA LEU A 67 1.79 -1.30 21.09
C LEU A 67 2.17 -2.74 21.44
N THR A 68 1.73 -3.69 20.63
CA THR A 68 2.27 -5.05 20.68
C THR A 68 3.76 -5.04 20.29
N PRO A 69 4.56 -6.06 20.68
CA PRO A 69 5.96 -6.13 20.27
C PRO A 69 6.14 -6.02 18.74
N LEU A 70 5.31 -6.72 17.97
CA LEU A 70 5.36 -6.68 16.51
C LEU A 70 5.00 -5.29 15.93
N GLN A 71 4.06 -4.56 16.56
CA GLN A 71 3.74 -3.19 16.14
C GLN A 71 4.91 -2.24 16.41
N ARG A 72 5.55 -2.39 17.58
CA ARG A 72 6.71 -1.57 17.95
C ARG A 72 7.87 -1.80 16.99
N GLU A 73 8.21 -3.06 16.72
CA GLU A 73 9.28 -3.43 15.78
C GLU A 73 9.03 -2.87 14.37
N ALA A 74 7.79 -2.94 13.88
CA ALA A 74 7.44 -2.37 12.58
C ALA A 74 7.52 -0.85 12.57
N LEU A 75 7.11 -0.20 13.65
CA LEU A 75 7.22 1.25 13.79
C LEU A 75 8.69 1.70 13.81
N GLU A 76 9.54 1.00 14.57
CA GLU A 76 10.99 1.25 14.60
C GLU A 76 11.62 1.06 13.20
N ALA A 77 11.22 0.02 12.48
CA ALA A 77 11.66 -0.21 11.10
C ALA A 77 11.23 0.91 10.15
N MET A 78 10.02 1.44 10.29
CA MET A 78 9.55 2.58 9.47
C MET A 78 10.29 3.86 9.82
N MET A 79 10.52 4.14 11.10
CA MET A 79 11.30 5.30 11.56
C MET A 79 12.74 5.23 11.04
N LEU A 80 13.34 4.05 11.06
CA LEU A 80 14.70 3.85 10.54
C LEU A 80 14.76 4.07 9.02
N ARG A 81 13.77 3.56 8.26
CA ARG A 81 13.65 3.83 6.82
C ARG A 81 13.54 5.31 6.52
N GLU A 82 12.74 6.03 7.32
CA GLU A 82 12.61 7.48 7.17
C GLU A 82 13.94 8.20 7.45
N PHE A 83 14.69 7.74 8.44
CA PHE A 83 16.00 8.29 8.79
C PHE A 83 17.06 8.09 7.70
N ILE A 84 17.08 6.89 7.05
CA ILE A 84 18.05 6.59 5.98
C ILE A 84 17.55 6.93 4.59
N ARG A 85 16.34 7.49 4.45
CA ARG A 85 15.68 7.73 3.17
C ARG A 85 16.55 8.53 2.20
N ASP A 86 17.12 9.63 2.65
CA ASP A 86 17.89 10.52 1.79
C ASP A 86 19.17 9.83 1.28
N ASP A 87 19.83 9.03 2.11
CA ASP A 87 20.97 8.20 1.70
C ASP A 87 20.58 7.17 0.62
N VAL A 88 19.43 6.50 0.80
CA VAL A 88 18.91 5.53 -0.19
C VAL A 88 18.56 6.22 -1.50
N GLU A 89 17.91 7.39 -1.46
CA GLU A 89 17.59 8.19 -2.65
C GLU A 89 18.86 8.68 -3.38
N GLU A 90 19.91 9.02 -2.65
CA GLU A 90 21.24 9.32 -3.24
C GLU A 90 21.78 8.11 -4.01
N LEU A 91 21.71 6.91 -3.43
CA LEU A 91 22.16 5.69 -4.10
C LEU A 91 21.34 5.38 -5.36
N LYS A 92 20.02 5.60 -5.35
CA LYS A 92 19.15 5.46 -6.53
C LYS A 92 19.50 6.46 -7.61
N THR A 93 19.70 7.73 -7.24
CA THR A 93 20.10 8.78 -8.17
C THR A 93 21.45 8.46 -8.85
N LYS A 94 22.39 7.90 -8.11
CA LYS A 94 23.67 7.41 -8.64
C LYS A 94 23.55 6.09 -9.42
N GLN A 95 22.35 5.51 -9.49
CA GLN A 95 22.07 4.22 -10.12
C GLN A 95 22.89 3.05 -9.54
N LEU A 96 23.33 3.17 -8.30
CA LEU A 96 24.04 2.11 -7.59
C LEU A 96 23.07 1.02 -7.12
N VAL A 97 21.81 1.39 -6.89
CA VAL A 97 20.76 0.50 -6.44
C VAL A 97 19.46 0.70 -7.24
N GLY A 98 18.57 -0.29 -7.18
CA GLY A 98 17.25 -0.24 -7.82
C GLY A 98 16.22 -1.06 -7.07
N GLU A 99 14.93 -0.81 -7.36
CA GLU A 99 13.81 -1.56 -6.78
C GLU A 99 13.67 -2.92 -7.46
N GLY A 100 13.97 -3.99 -6.72
CA GLY A 100 13.79 -5.36 -7.17
C GLY A 100 12.33 -5.81 -7.06
N ARG A 101 11.88 -6.63 -8.02
CA ARG A 101 10.49 -7.10 -8.14
C ARG A 101 9.92 -7.85 -6.92
N GLU A 102 10.79 -8.30 -6.01
CA GLU A 102 10.41 -8.94 -4.76
C GLU A 102 10.26 -7.94 -3.59
N GLY A 103 10.25 -6.63 -3.90
CA GLY A 103 10.10 -5.58 -2.92
C GLY A 103 11.38 -5.26 -2.14
N GLN A 104 12.53 -5.74 -2.60
CA GLN A 104 13.85 -5.48 -2.00
C GLN A 104 14.63 -4.47 -2.82
N LEU A 105 15.49 -3.71 -2.15
CA LEU A 105 16.49 -2.89 -2.80
C LEU A 105 17.67 -3.77 -3.25
N VAL A 106 18.09 -3.63 -4.50
CA VAL A 106 19.13 -4.47 -5.11
C VAL A 106 20.32 -3.61 -5.51
N VAL A 107 21.54 -4.04 -5.20
CA VAL A 107 22.77 -3.40 -5.69
C VAL A 107 22.94 -3.71 -7.16
N LEU A 108 23.01 -2.68 -8.00
CA LEU A 108 23.16 -2.78 -9.45
C LEU A 108 24.63 -2.59 -9.90
N SER A 109 25.34 -1.73 -9.18
CA SER A 109 26.75 -1.44 -9.42
C SER A 109 27.46 -1.22 -8.10
N GLN A 110 28.65 -1.76 -7.97
CA GLN A 110 29.48 -1.51 -6.80
C GLN A 110 30.44 -0.36 -7.09
N PRO A 111 30.57 0.62 -6.17
CA PRO A 111 31.64 1.60 -6.23
C PRO A 111 33.01 0.92 -6.25
N GLY A 112 33.97 1.51 -6.95
CA GLY A 112 35.33 0.94 -7.09
C GLY A 112 36.16 1.00 -5.80
N GLU A 113 35.76 1.86 -4.85
CA GLU A 113 36.49 2.06 -3.58
C GLU A 113 35.83 1.27 -2.43
N GLU A 114 36.64 0.53 -1.69
CA GLU A 114 36.22 -0.35 -0.62
C GLU A 114 35.35 0.35 0.47
N PRO A 115 35.68 1.56 0.97
CA PRO A 115 34.85 2.21 1.99
C PRO A 115 33.42 2.52 1.49
N GLU A 116 33.28 2.96 0.22
CA GLU A 116 31.98 3.28 -0.35
C GLU A 116 31.18 2.02 -0.68
N ALA A 117 31.82 0.98 -1.19
CA ALA A 117 31.18 -0.32 -1.43
C ALA A 117 30.58 -0.91 -0.14
N LYS A 118 31.32 -0.82 0.97
CA LYS A 118 30.84 -1.24 2.29
C LYS A 118 29.66 -0.39 2.77
N ARG A 119 29.70 0.93 2.56
CA ARG A 119 28.58 1.84 2.89
C ARG A 119 27.33 1.48 2.10
N VAL A 120 27.43 1.31 0.79
CA VAL A 120 26.33 0.92 -0.09
C VAL A 120 25.71 -0.39 0.40
N LYS A 121 26.52 -1.42 0.63
CA LYS A 121 26.05 -2.70 1.15
C LYS A 121 25.33 -2.55 2.50
N GLY A 122 25.91 -1.79 3.42
CA GLY A 122 25.33 -1.55 4.74
C GLY A 122 23.95 -0.90 4.68
N LEU A 123 23.79 0.14 3.83
CA LEU A 123 22.51 0.81 3.63
C LEU A 123 21.46 -0.11 2.98
N VAL A 124 21.86 -0.92 2.01
CA VAL A 124 20.96 -1.89 1.36
C VAL A 124 20.53 -2.97 2.34
N ASP A 125 21.44 -3.51 3.13
CA ASP A 125 21.14 -4.52 4.15
C ASP A 125 20.17 -3.95 5.21
N GLN A 126 20.39 -2.70 5.64
CA GLN A 126 19.55 -2.00 6.62
C GLN A 126 18.14 -1.74 6.07
N GLU A 127 18.03 -1.18 4.86
CA GLU A 127 16.74 -0.94 4.19
C GLU A 127 15.97 -2.25 3.99
N ASN A 128 16.62 -3.30 3.51
CA ASN A 128 15.99 -4.60 3.30
C ASN A 128 15.59 -5.28 4.61
N GLY A 129 16.35 -5.09 5.68
CA GLY A 129 15.97 -5.52 7.03
C GLY A 129 14.66 -4.88 7.47
N CYS A 130 14.54 -3.56 7.33
CA CYS A 130 13.31 -2.83 7.65
C CYS A 130 12.11 -3.29 6.79
N ARG A 131 12.32 -3.45 5.49
CA ARG A 131 11.27 -3.92 4.56
C ARG A 131 10.74 -5.29 4.96
N LYS A 132 11.61 -6.20 5.35
CA LYS A 132 11.24 -7.54 5.83
C LYS A 132 10.34 -7.46 7.07
N VAL A 133 10.70 -6.65 8.06
CA VAL A 133 9.90 -6.45 9.28
C VAL A 133 8.52 -5.90 8.95
N ILE A 134 8.45 -4.89 8.08
CA ILE A 134 7.18 -4.28 7.64
C ILE A 134 6.28 -5.32 6.95
N VAL A 135 6.81 -6.11 6.03
CA VAL A 135 6.08 -7.16 5.32
C VAL A 135 5.56 -8.23 6.29
N GLN A 136 6.38 -8.66 7.25
CA GLN A 136 5.96 -9.61 8.29
C GLN A 136 4.86 -9.04 9.18
N ARG A 137 4.94 -7.75 9.51
CA ARG A 137 3.88 -7.06 10.27
C ARG A 137 2.55 -7.04 9.50
N VAL A 138 2.58 -6.81 8.19
CA VAL A 138 1.39 -6.83 7.34
C VAL A 138 0.75 -8.22 7.36
N ILE A 139 1.52 -9.28 7.20
CA ILE A 139 1.02 -10.67 7.30
C ILE A 139 0.42 -10.93 8.68
N GLY A 140 1.11 -10.58 9.75
CA GLY A 140 0.65 -10.78 11.13
C GLY A 140 -0.51 -9.88 11.57
N SER A 141 -0.92 -8.90 10.76
CA SER A 141 -2.01 -7.97 11.08
C SER A 141 -3.40 -8.48 10.70
N SER A 142 -3.47 -9.50 9.86
CA SER A 142 -4.73 -10.06 9.37
C SER A 142 -4.80 -11.55 9.69
N ARG A 143 -5.99 -12.00 10.14
CA ARG A 143 -6.25 -13.43 10.36
C ARG A 143 -6.40 -14.22 9.06
N GLU A 144 -6.61 -13.51 7.95
CA GLU A 144 -6.82 -14.09 6.62
C GLU A 144 -5.54 -14.24 5.82
N LEU A 145 -4.45 -13.55 6.26
CA LEU A 145 -3.12 -13.66 5.67
C LEU A 145 -2.28 -14.70 6.40
N SER A 146 -1.44 -15.36 5.64
CA SER A 146 -0.51 -16.39 6.12
C SER A 146 0.83 -16.27 5.39
N GLU A 147 1.83 -17.02 5.82
CA GLU A 147 3.13 -17.08 5.14
C GLU A 147 3.03 -17.47 3.65
N LYS A 148 1.95 -18.16 3.24
CA LYS A 148 1.72 -18.52 1.83
C LYS A 148 1.41 -17.29 0.97
N ASP A 149 0.94 -16.21 1.59
CA ASP A 149 0.58 -14.96 0.92
C ASP A 149 1.78 -14.00 0.82
N LEU A 150 2.95 -14.38 1.39
CA LEU A 150 4.16 -13.58 1.37
C LEU A 150 4.53 -13.06 -0.03
N PRO A 151 4.51 -13.87 -1.11
CA PRO A 151 4.84 -13.36 -2.45
C PRO A 151 3.87 -12.25 -2.91
N LEU A 152 2.58 -12.36 -2.56
CA LEU A 152 1.60 -11.33 -2.89
C LEU A 152 1.85 -10.04 -2.11
N VAL A 153 2.16 -10.14 -0.81
CA VAL A 153 2.49 -8.99 0.03
C VAL A 153 3.75 -8.28 -0.50
N GLN A 154 4.78 -9.04 -0.85
CA GLN A 154 6.02 -8.50 -1.43
C GLN A 154 5.78 -7.82 -2.78
N GLN A 155 4.95 -8.41 -3.65
CA GLN A 155 4.60 -7.82 -4.93
C GLN A 155 3.82 -6.49 -4.76
N LEU A 156 2.90 -6.42 -3.80
CA LEU A 156 2.18 -5.20 -3.50
C LEU A 156 3.09 -4.14 -2.90
N PHE A 157 3.98 -4.54 -2.01
CA PHE A 157 4.99 -3.64 -1.44
C PHE A 157 5.94 -3.09 -2.52
N TYR A 158 6.39 -3.93 -3.45
CA TYR A 158 7.14 -3.49 -4.63
C TYR A 158 6.36 -2.44 -5.44
N ARG A 159 5.07 -2.69 -5.73
CA ARG A 159 4.23 -1.72 -6.46
C ARG A 159 4.13 -0.36 -5.73
N LEU A 160 4.00 -0.35 -4.42
CA LEU A 160 4.00 0.88 -3.61
C LEU A 160 5.34 1.63 -3.75
N ASN A 161 6.46 0.93 -3.64
CA ASN A 161 7.79 1.54 -3.79
C ASN A 161 8.01 2.10 -5.21
N VAL A 162 7.54 1.41 -6.25
CA VAL A 162 7.63 1.89 -7.64
C VAL A 162 6.73 3.11 -7.89
N GLN A 163 5.55 3.20 -7.25
CA GLN A 163 4.67 4.36 -7.37
C GLN A 163 5.32 5.64 -6.83
N THR A 164 6.19 5.53 -5.85
CA THR A 164 6.92 6.66 -5.25
C THR A 164 8.29 6.89 -5.88
N ALA A 165 8.73 6.01 -6.80
CA ALA A 165 10.01 6.13 -7.49
C ALA A 165 10.07 7.38 -8.36
N ARG A 166 11.26 7.99 -8.43
CA ARG A 166 11.49 9.22 -9.18
C ARG A 166 11.89 8.92 -10.63
N PRO A 167 11.68 9.87 -11.56
CA PRO A 167 12.24 9.74 -12.90
C PRO A 167 13.76 9.51 -12.85
N GLY A 168 14.22 8.48 -13.54
CA GLY A 168 15.64 8.07 -13.51
C GLY A 168 15.93 6.88 -12.60
N ASP A 169 15.07 6.56 -11.64
CA ASP A 169 15.24 5.39 -10.76
C ASP A 169 15.17 4.08 -11.56
N ARG A 170 15.97 3.10 -11.15
CA ARG A 170 15.96 1.76 -11.75
C ARG A 170 14.97 0.86 -11.04
N VAL A 171 14.11 0.21 -11.82
CA VAL A 171 13.10 -0.74 -11.33
C VAL A 171 13.17 -2.04 -12.14
N GLN A 172 12.96 -3.16 -11.48
CA GLN A 172 12.99 -4.47 -12.12
C GLN A 172 11.59 -4.88 -12.56
N GLN A 173 11.38 -5.11 -13.84
CA GLN A 173 10.12 -5.57 -14.41
C GLN A 173 9.81 -7.03 -14.01
N GLU A 174 8.57 -7.48 -14.23
CA GLU A 174 8.13 -8.85 -13.95
C GLU A 174 8.97 -9.91 -14.68
N ASN A 175 9.44 -9.61 -15.89
CA ASN A 175 10.32 -10.48 -16.67
C ASN A 175 11.77 -10.50 -16.18
N GLY A 176 12.09 -9.77 -15.10
CA GLY A 176 13.43 -9.67 -14.53
C GLY A 176 14.32 -8.59 -15.17
N ALA A 177 13.90 -7.96 -16.27
CA ALA A 177 14.67 -6.90 -16.91
C ALA A 177 14.65 -5.60 -16.09
N TRP A 178 15.76 -4.89 -16.08
CA TRP A 178 15.83 -3.57 -15.44
C TRP A 178 15.44 -2.47 -16.42
N THR A 179 14.58 -1.59 -15.97
CA THR A 179 14.18 -0.39 -16.72
C THR A 179 14.35 0.86 -15.86
N THR A 180 14.27 2.02 -16.49
CA THR A 180 14.32 3.32 -15.83
C THR A 180 12.91 3.89 -15.77
N VAL A 181 12.52 4.45 -14.63
CA VAL A 181 11.25 5.15 -14.48
C VAL A 181 11.27 6.38 -15.41
N SER A 182 10.34 6.42 -16.35
CA SER A 182 10.06 7.57 -17.21
C SER A 182 8.73 8.18 -16.80
N ARG A 183 8.66 9.48 -16.67
CA ARG A 183 7.42 10.24 -16.60
C ARG A 183 7.23 11.07 -17.83
#